data_d1e8f1240eaf9588126b1e4d90f541b7
#
_entry.id   d1e8f1240eaf9588126b1e4d90f541b7
#
_cell.length_a   1.000
_cell.length_b   1.000
_cell.length_c   1.000
_cell.angle_alpha   90.00
_cell.angle_beta   90.00
_cell.angle_gamma   90.00
#
_symmetry.space_group_name_H-M   'P 1'
#
loop_
_entity.id
_entity.type
_entity.pdbx_description
1 polymer ?
#
loop_
_entity_poly.entity_id
_entity_poly.type
_entity_poly.pdbx_seq_one_letter_code
_entity_poly.pdbx_strand_id
1 'polypeptide(L)'
;MHQLARDVYYWAGDLSKHEQTNVGFVVFSDYVLVIDANFPWAAEHILADIKTITSKPVRFVFNTHYHADHTMGNSVFIAHGAAIVTTADLALELGTKGIEDVREQTKMKMDHLELPSIRFPDRLEFDDGQHRVELIKYGQAHTKGDGVAYLPAEGVVFVGDLAVNWTHGNNVSDQDVSYIGWIRALDNIAQLPVKTVVPAHGELGDVDLLRRQRDFIADMWNQVKQGLKAGKSSAELKKTLQFTPHGIFARDERETEDMIESMCERAQTQPDWNGGPGDPKQVSR
;
A
#
# COMPACT_ATOMS: atom_id res chain seq x y z
N MET A 1 -18.32 -3.43 6.96
CA MET A 1 -17.31 -3.94 7.92
C MET A 1 -17.39 -5.45 8.04
N HIS A 2 -16.26 -6.16 8.06
CA HIS A 2 -16.17 -7.61 8.06
C HIS A 2 -15.12 -8.10 9.06
N GLN A 3 -15.41 -9.19 9.75
CA GLN A 3 -14.48 -9.83 10.67
C GLN A 3 -13.63 -10.87 9.92
N LEU A 4 -12.29 -10.75 10.03
CA LEU A 4 -11.32 -11.67 9.41
C LEU A 4 -10.91 -12.78 10.36
N ALA A 5 -10.74 -12.44 11.63
CA ALA A 5 -10.42 -13.36 12.73
C ALA A 5 -10.95 -12.78 14.04
N ARG A 6 -10.76 -13.46 15.17
CA ARG A 6 -11.13 -12.89 16.46
C ARG A 6 -10.42 -11.55 16.66
N ASP A 7 -11.21 -10.52 16.95
CA ASP A 7 -10.73 -9.15 17.23
C ASP A 7 -9.96 -8.49 16.06
N VAL A 8 -10.00 -9.07 14.84
CA VAL A 8 -9.37 -8.57 13.62
C VAL A 8 -10.45 -8.31 12.56
N TYR A 9 -10.48 -7.10 12.05
CA TYR A 9 -11.53 -6.63 11.15
C TYR A 9 -10.97 -5.85 9.97
N TYR A 10 -11.75 -5.78 8.88
CA TYR A 10 -11.54 -4.77 7.86
C TYR A 10 -12.85 -4.07 7.50
N TRP A 11 -12.74 -2.82 7.15
CA TRP A 11 -13.79 -1.97 6.65
C TRP A 11 -13.55 -1.78 5.15
N ALA A 12 -14.46 -2.25 4.31
CA ALA A 12 -14.32 -2.17 2.86
C ALA A 12 -14.62 -0.75 2.39
N GLY A 13 -13.76 -0.20 1.55
CA GLY A 13 -13.98 1.08 0.90
C GLY A 13 -15.22 1.04 0.00
N ASP A 14 -15.91 2.18 -0.14
CA ASP A 14 -17.10 2.35 -0.96
C ASP A 14 -16.93 3.52 -1.93
N LEU A 15 -16.58 3.22 -3.16
CA LEU A 15 -16.35 4.22 -4.20
C LEU A 15 -17.57 5.11 -4.46
N SER A 16 -18.80 4.62 -4.22
CA SER A 16 -20.00 5.41 -4.38
C SER A 16 -20.10 6.55 -3.36
N LYS A 17 -19.34 6.45 -2.27
CA LYS A 17 -19.21 7.45 -1.21
C LYS A 17 -17.86 8.18 -1.23
N HIS A 18 -17.05 7.94 -2.25
CA HIS A 18 -15.66 8.41 -2.30
C HIS A 18 -14.80 7.92 -1.11
N GLU A 19 -15.04 6.70 -0.66
CA GLU A 19 -14.31 6.01 0.40
C GLU A 19 -13.45 4.94 -0.26
N GLN A 20 -12.24 5.30 -0.70
CA GLN A 20 -11.50 4.47 -1.66
C GLN A 20 -10.82 3.27 -1.02
N THR A 21 -10.19 3.49 0.14
CA THR A 21 -9.25 2.54 0.73
C THR A 21 -9.92 1.62 1.74
N ASN A 22 -9.61 0.33 1.67
CA ASN A 22 -9.92 -0.62 2.73
C ASN A 22 -9.12 -0.28 3.98
N VAL A 23 -9.77 -0.30 5.14
CA VAL A 23 -9.14 0.02 6.42
C VAL A 23 -9.18 -1.19 7.34
N GLY A 24 -8.03 -1.57 7.88
CA GLY A 24 -7.95 -2.63 8.87
C GLY A 24 -8.08 -2.11 10.29
N PHE A 25 -8.52 -2.95 11.24
CA PHE A 25 -8.30 -2.67 12.64
C PHE A 25 -8.22 -3.94 13.50
N VAL A 26 -7.42 -3.85 14.55
CA VAL A 26 -7.18 -4.90 15.53
C VAL A 26 -7.54 -4.38 16.91
N VAL A 27 -8.38 -5.14 17.64
CA VAL A 27 -8.83 -4.79 18.99
C VAL A 27 -7.92 -5.51 19.99
N PHE A 28 -6.90 -4.81 20.49
CA PHE A 28 -6.01 -5.26 21.56
C PHE A 28 -6.70 -5.20 22.93
N SER A 29 -6.02 -5.65 23.99
CA SER A 29 -6.57 -5.70 25.37
C SER A 29 -7.09 -4.34 25.84
N ASP A 30 -6.38 -3.23 25.53
CA ASP A 30 -6.68 -1.91 26.07
C ASP A 30 -6.93 -0.83 25.01
N TYR A 31 -6.71 -1.13 23.74
CA TYR A 31 -6.80 -0.16 22.65
C TYR A 31 -7.14 -0.82 21.30
N VAL A 32 -7.38 0.01 20.31
CA VAL A 32 -7.51 -0.39 18.91
C VAL A 32 -6.32 0.19 18.12
N LEU A 33 -5.70 -0.66 17.29
CA LEU A 33 -4.78 -0.27 16.22
C LEU A 33 -5.59 -0.26 14.91
N VAL A 34 -5.56 0.86 14.20
CA VAL A 34 -6.15 1.01 12.86
C VAL A 34 -5.02 0.95 11.82
N ILE A 35 -5.31 0.41 10.65
CA ILE A 35 -4.39 0.27 9.51
C ILE A 35 -4.99 1.02 8.33
N ASP A 36 -4.33 2.09 7.94
CA ASP A 36 -4.77 3.16 7.04
C ASP A 36 -5.95 3.98 7.58
N ALA A 37 -6.12 5.18 7.06
CA ALA A 37 -7.08 6.14 7.61
C ALA A 37 -8.16 6.56 6.63
N ASN A 38 -8.03 6.21 5.33
CA ASN A 38 -8.90 6.67 4.27
C ASN A 38 -9.01 8.22 4.25
N PHE A 39 -10.09 8.77 3.73
CA PHE A 39 -10.40 10.19 3.78
C PHE A 39 -11.10 10.58 5.10
N PRO A 40 -11.16 11.87 5.49
CA PRO A 40 -11.75 12.30 6.77
C PRO A 40 -13.21 11.86 6.95
N TRP A 41 -14.04 11.93 5.91
CA TRP A 41 -15.43 11.51 5.98
C TRP A 41 -15.59 10.00 6.18
N ALA A 42 -14.70 9.18 5.58
CA ALA A 42 -14.65 7.75 5.82
C ALA A 42 -14.15 7.43 7.24
N ALA A 43 -13.13 8.15 7.71
CA ALA A 43 -12.57 7.98 9.06
C ALA A 43 -13.62 8.20 10.16
N GLU A 44 -14.56 9.15 10.00
CA GLU A 44 -15.69 9.35 10.91
C GLU A 44 -16.62 8.13 10.94
N HIS A 45 -16.93 7.56 9.77
CA HIS A 45 -17.75 6.34 9.68
C HIS A 45 -17.02 5.15 10.31
N ILE A 46 -15.73 4.99 10.03
CA ILE A 46 -14.89 3.91 10.59
C ILE A 46 -14.86 3.99 12.11
N LEU A 47 -14.66 5.18 12.70
CA LEU A 47 -14.69 5.38 14.14
C LEU A 47 -16.07 5.05 14.73
N ALA A 48 -17.15 5.42 14.06
CA ALA A 48 -18.50 5.08 14.52
C ALA A 48 -18.71 3.57 14.52
N ASP A 49 -18.26 2.89 13.48
CA ASP A 49 -18.36 1.43 13.36
C ASP A 49 -17.51 0.70 14.39
N ILE A 50 -16.28 1.14 14.64
CA ILE A 50 -15.40 0.58 15.71
C ILE A 50 -16.11 0.67 17.06
N LYS A 51 -16.79 1.78 17.38
CA LYS A 51 -17.54 1.96 18.63
C LYS A 51 -18.71 0.98 18.79
N THR A 52 -19.23 0.40 17.72
CA THR A 52 -20.25 -0.65 17.80
C THR A 52 -19.66 -2.00 18.23
N ILE A 53 -18.36 -2.21 18.03
CA ILE A 53 -17.65 -3.45 18.36
C ILE A 53 -17.01 -3.38 19.75
N THR A 54 -16.40 -2.24 20.07
CA THR A 54 -15.66 -2.07 21.32
C THR A 54 -15.72 -0.66 21.86
N SER A 55 -15.68 -0.52 23.19
CA SER A 55 -15.52 0.77 23.86
C SER A 55 -14.06 1.22 24.02
N LYS A 56 -13.10 0.38 23.61
CA LYS A 56 -11.67 0.69 23.70
C LYS A 56 -11.30 1.84 22.77
N PRO A 57 -10.40 2.75 23.18
CA PRO A 57 -9.99 3.88 22.33
C PRO A 57 -9.12 3.42 21.16
N VAL A 58 -9.26 4.07 20.01
CA VAL A 58 -8.24 4.01 18.96
C VAL A 58 -7.02 4.77 19.46
N ARG A 59 -5.90 4.07 19.70
CA ARG A 59 -4.67 4.70 20.18
C ARG A 59 -3.60 4.85 19.11
N PHE A 60 -3.65 4.02 18.08
CA PHE A 60 -2.65 4.01 17.03
C PHE A 60 -3.33 3.88 15.67
N VAL A 61 -2.80 4.61 14.70
CA VAL A 61 -3.10 4.45 13.28
C VAL A 61 -1.78 4.21 12.55
N PHE A 62 -1.64 3.07 11.92
CA PHE A 62 -0.53 2.78 11.03
C PHE A 62 -0.92 3.14 9.60
N ASN A 63 -0.14 3.96 8.90
CA ASN A 63 -0.31 4.18 7.47
C ASN A 63 0.68 3.31 6.68
N THR A 64 0.17 2.68 5.63
CA THR A 64 0.96 1.80 4.75
C THR A 64 1.88 2.59 3.84
N HIS A 65 1.41 3.71 3.27
CA HIS A 65 2.17 4.65 2.45
C HIS A 65 1.56 6.06 2.51
N TYR A 66 2.13 7.05 1.78
CA TYR A 66 1.84 8.46 2.00
C TYR A 66 0.62 9.02 1.25
N HIS A 67 0.01 8.28 0.31
CA HIS A 67 -1.08 8.81 -0.51
C HIS A 67 -2.29 9.28 0.32
N ALA A 68 -3.03 10.25 -0.23
CA ALA A 68 -4.07 10.97 0.49
C ALA A 68 -5.21 10.08 0.97
N ASP A 69 -5.60 9.10 0.18
CA ASP A 69 -6.64 8.13 0.53
C ASP A 69 -6.23 7.10 1.59
N HIS A 70 -4.97 7.15 2.06
CA HIS A 70 -4.46 6.36 3.20
C HIS A 70 -4.20 7.22 4.42
N THR A 71 -3.94 8.52 4.25
CA THR A 71 -3.39 9.36 5.31
C THR A 71 -4.26 10.55 5.68
N MET A 72 -5.14 11.00 4.81
CA MET A 72 -5.89 12.23 5.01
C MET A 72 -6.87 12.15 6.20
N GLY A 73 -7.42 10.95 6.48
CA GLY A 73 -8.24 10.66 7.66
C GLY A 73 -7.50 10.67 8.98
N ASN A 74 -6.15 10.74 8.98
CA ASN A 74 -5.34 10.83 10.20
C ASN A 74 -5.80 11.96 11.14
N SER A 75 -6.19 13.10 10.59
CA SER A 75 -6.67 14.26 11.37
C SER A 75 -7.86 13.92 12.27
N VAL A 76 -8.76 13.07 11.80
CA VAL A 76 -9.93 12.61 12.56
C VAL A 76 -9.49 11.73 13.73
N PHE A 77 -8.62 10.76 13.48
CA PHE A 77 -8.11 9.88 14.54
C PHE A 77 -7.28 10.64 15.58
N ILE A 78 -6.43 11.59 15.15
CA ILE A 78 -5.66 12.46 16.05
C ILE A 78 -6.59 13.28 16.96
N ALA A 79 -7.68 13.84 16.43
CA ALA A 79 -8.66 14.57 17.21
C ALA A 79 -9.31 13.70 18.30
N HIS A 80 -9.30 12.37 18.14
CA HIS A 80 -9.76 11.39 19.13
C HIS A 80 -8.63 10.79 19.98
N GLY A 81 -7.41 11.34 19.90
CA GLY A 81 -6.28 10.98 20.77
C GLY A 81 -5.39 9.86 20.23
N ALA A 82 -5.51 9.49 18.97
CA ALA A 82 -4.62 8.50 18.36
C ALA A 82 -3.26 9.09 17.98
N ALA A 83 -2.21 8.26 18.06
CA ALA A 83 -0.89 8.54 17.53
C ALA A 83 -0.73 7.90 16.13
N ILE A 84 -0.15 8.62 15.19
CA ILE A 84 0.12 8.10 13.85
C ILE A 84 1.49 7.43 13.83
N VAL A 85 1.52 6.21 13.29
CA VAL A 85 2.69 5.32 13.20
C VAL A 85 3.00 5.09 11.73
N THR A 86 4.25 5.29 11.33
CA THR A 86 4.68 5.08 9.94
C THR A 86 6.12 4.59 9.87
N THR A 87 6.53 4.13 8.69
CA THR A 87 7.96 4.02 8.41
C THR A 87 8.61 5.42 8.42
N ALA A 88 9.92 5.48 8.65
CA ALA A 88 10.65 6.75 8.63
C ALA A 88 10.64 7.41 7.24
N ASP A 89 10.70 6.60 6.17
CA ASP A 89 10.65 7.12 4.80
C ASP A 89 9.27 7.65 4.43
N LEU A 90 8.17 6.98 4.82
CA LEU A 90 6.82 7.49 4.62
C LEU A 90 6.62 8.84 5.31
N ALA A 91 7.11 8.98 6.55
CA ALA A 91 7.02 10.26 7.26
C ALA A 91 7.72 11.40 6.50
N LEU A 92 8.85 11.11 5.83
CA LEU A 92 9.55 12.07 4.98
C LEU A 92 8.72 12.40 3.73
N GLU A 93 8.17 11.40 3.04
CA GLU A 93 7.33 11.58 1.86
C GLU A 93 6.08 12.41 2.19
N LEU A 94 5.39 12.09 3.28
CA LEU A 94 4.21 12.84 3.72
C LEU A 94 4.54 14.33 3.96
N GLY A 95 5.69 14.61 4.55
CA GLY A 95 6.17 15.98 4.80
C GLY A 95 6.60 16.74 3.55
N THR A 96 6.98 16.04 2.48
CA THR A 96 7.50 16.66 1.24
C THR A 96 6.51 16.65 0.08
N LYS A 97 5.67 15.61 -0.03
CA LYS A 97 4.76 15.38 -1.16
C LYS A 97 3.28 15.37 -0.76
N GLY A 98 2.97 15.06 0.50
CA GLY A 98 1.60 14.75 0.91
C GLY A 98 0.58 15.85 0.62
N ILE A 99 0.95 17.14 0.75
CA ILE A 99 0.06 18.27 0.42
C ILE A 99 -0.27 18.29 -1.08
N GLU A 100 0.72 18.04 -1.94
CA GLU A 100 0.51 18.01 -3.38
C GLU A 100 -0.37 16.81 -3.76
N ASP A 101 -0.12 15.64 -3.20
CA ASP A 101 -0.91 14.44 -3.42
C ASP A 101 -2.38 14.63 -2.99
N VAL A 102 -2.63 15.23 -1.82
CA VAL A 102 -3.99 15.62 -1.41
C VAL A 102 -4.65 16.53 -2.44
N ARG A 103 -3.91 17.53 -2.94
CA ARG A 103 -4.41 18.47 -3.94
C ARG A 103 -4.74 17.77 -5.25
N GLU A 104 -3.91 16.84 -5.69
CA GLU A 104 -4.12 16.07 -6.92
C GLU A 104 -5.33 15.14 -6.81
N GLN A 105 -5.44 14.39 -5.74
CA GLN A 105 -6.52 13.41 -5.57
C GLN A 105 -7.88 14.06 -5.28
N THR A 106 -7.92 15.10 -4.44
CA THR A 106 -9.18 15.63 -3.93
C THR A 106 -9.56 17.00 -4.50
N LYS A 107 -8.61 17.72 -5.16
CA LYS A 107 -8.74 19.14 -5.55
C LYS A 107 -8.94 20.09 -4.37
N MET A 108 -8.78 19.61 -3.14
CA MET A 108 -8.85 20.44 -1.94
C MET A 108 -7.59 21.27 -1.77
N LYS A 109 -7.75 22.47 -1.23
CA LYS A 109 -6.61 23.31 -0.81
C LYS A 109 -6.30 22.97 0.65
N MET A 110 -5.11 22.44 0.88
CA MET A 110 -4.56 22.22 2.21
C MET A 110 -3.20 22.92 2.31
N ASP A 111 -2.96 23.51 3.47
CA ASP A 111 -1.69 24.20 3.77
C ASP A 111 -0.87 23.41 4.82
N HIS A 112 -1.48 22.39 5.43
CA HIS A 112 -0.88 21.60 6.50
C HIS A 112 -1.41 20.17 6.48
N LEU A 113 -0.53 19.20 6.76
CA LEU A 113 -0.85 17.81 7.08
C LEU A 113 -0.25 17.46 8.44
N GLU A 114 -1.01 16.67 9.21
CA GLU A 114 -0.51 16.13 10.48
C GLU A 114 0.60 15.10 10.21
N LEU A 115 1.79 15.36 10.76
CA LEU A 115 2.92 14.46 10.59
C LEU A 115 2.91 13.33 11.63
N PRO A 116 3.41 12.13 11.26
CA PRO A 116 3.46 11.00 12.16
C PRO A 116 4.30 11.26 13.42
N SER A 117 3.77 10.88 14.57
CA SER A 117 4.45 11.03 15.87
C SER A 117 5.36 9.84 16.22
N ILE A 118 5.09 8.65 15.66
CA ILE A 118 5.88 7.44 15.85
C ILE A 118 6.42 7.00 14.49
N ARG A 119 7.75 6.82 14.41
CA ARG A 119 8.46 6.44 13.18
C ARG A 119 9.39 5.28 13.45
N PHE A 120 9.38 4.28 12.58
CA PHE A 120 10.28 3.15 12.69
C PHE A 120 11.09 2.96 11.39
N PRO A 121 12.34 2.47 11.47
CA PRO A 121 13.19 2.30 10.29
C PRO A 121 12.77 1.09 9.44
N ASP A 122 12.61 -0.10 10.06
CA ASP A 122 12.43 -1.35 9.34
C ASP A 122 11.26 -2.18 9.88
N ARG A 123 11.12 -2.29 11.21
CA ARG A 123 10.09 -3.08 11.87
C ARG A 123 9.66 -2.47 13.20
N LEU A 124 8.37 -2.59 13.49
CA LEU A 124 7.76 -2.27 14.78
C LEU A 124 6.72 -3.35 15.10
N GLU A 125 6.60 -3.73 16.36
CA GLU A 125 5.67 -4.77 16.80
C GLU A 125 4.71 -4.22 17.86
N PHE A 126 3.44 -4.56 17.71
CA PHE A 126 2.42 -4.44 18.74
C PHE A 126 2.06 -5.83 19.22
N ASP A 127 2.23 -6.10 20.51
CA ASP A 127 1.93 -7.40 21.12
C ASP A 127 1.35 -7.20 22.54
N ASP A 128 0.19 -7.80 22.80
CA ASP A 128 -0.45 -7.79 24.12
C ASP A 128 -0.58 -9.19 24.73
N GLY A 129 0.07 -10.17 24.11
CA GLY A 129 0.00 -11.59 24.48
C GLY A 129 -1.22 -12.32 23.90
N GLN A 130 -2.21 -11.62 23.33
CA GLN A 130 -3.36 -12.21 22.62
C GLN A 130 -3.25 -11.99 21.12
N HIS A 131 -2.88 -10.77 20.71
CA HIS A 131 -2.69 -10.36 19.33
C HIS A 131 -1.28 -9.83 19.14
N ARG A 132 -0.69 -10.17 18.00
CA ARG A 132 0.59 -9.65 17.57
C ARG A 132 0.45 -9.10 16.17
N VAL A 133 0.81 -7.83 15.99
CA VAL A 133 0.89 -7.16 14.69
C VAL A 133 2.31 -6.72 14.44
N GLU A 134 2.91 -7.22 13.36
CA GLU A 134 4.23 -6.82 12.90
C GLU A 134 4.05 -5.78 11.77
N LEU A 135 4.49 -4.55 12.01
CA LEU A 135 4.61 -3.53 10.97
C LEU A 135 5.99 -3.69 10.33
N ILE A 136 6.01 -3.94 9.02
CA ILE A 136 7.24 -4.30 8.31
C ILE A 136 7.40 -3.40 7.09
N LYS A 137 8.58 -2.77 6.95
CA LYS A 137 9.01 -2.10 5.74
C LYS A 137 9.74 -3.08 4.83
N TYR A 138 9.31 -3.19 3.58
CA TYR A 138 9.96 -4.02 2.56
C TYR A 138 10.86 -3.22 1.60
N GLY A 139 11.10 -1.95 1.90
CA GLY A 139 11.89 -1.05 1.07
C GLY A 139 11.04 -0.23 0.11
N GLN A 140 11.72 0.44 -0.81
CA GLN A 140 11.08 1.24 -1.85
C GLN A 140 10.40 0.33 -2.87
N ALA A 141 9.11 0.51 -3.10
CA ALA A 141 8.30 -0.30 -3.99
C ALA A 141 7.28 0.55 -4.76
N HIS A 142 6.00 0.57 -4.36
CA HIS A 142 4.96 1.45 -4.89
C HIS A 142 5.30 2.91 -4.61
N THR A 143 5.71 3.21 -3.37
CA THR A 143 6.32 4.46 -2.94
C THR A 143 7.70 4.19 -2.32
N LYS A 144 8.34 5.18 -1.73
CA LYS A 144 9.61 4.97 -1.01
C LYS A 144 9.40 4.37 0.37
N GLY A 145 8.28 4.68 1.00
CA GLY A 145 8.03 4.39 2.41
C GLY A 145 7.05 3.25 2.69
N ASP A 146 6.78 2.37 1.71
CA ASP A 146 5.77 1.32 1.87
C ASP A 146 6.02 0.42 3.06
N GLY A 147 4.95 0.18 3.82
CA GLY A 147 4.92 -0.75 4.92
C GLY A 147 3.67 -1.61 4.92
N VAL A 148 3.76 -2.78 5.53
CA VAL A 148 2.64 -3.71 5.69
C VAL A 148 2.37 -4.00 7.15
N ALA A 149 1.15 -4.40 7.48
CA ALA A 149 0.80 -4.91 8.81
C ALA A 149 0.49 -6.41 8.70
N TYR A 150 1.32 -7.24 9.32
CA TYR A 150 1.20 -8.68 9.29
C TYR A 150 0.80 -9.24 10.66
N LEU A 151 -0.19 -10.11 10.69
CA LEU A 151 -0.70 -10.82 11.86
C LEU A 151 -0.34 -12.30 11.73
N PRO A 152 0.77 -12.75 12.34
CA PRO A 152 1.30 -14.10 12.13
C PRO A 152 0.36 -15.23 12.59
N ALA A 153 -0.31 -15.05 13.73
CA ALA A 153 -1.21 -16.05 14.29
C ALA A 153 -2.46 -16.28 13.44
N GLU A 154 -3.01 -15.19 12.87
CA GLU A 154 -4.20 -15.20 12.04
C GLU A 154 -3.88 -15.54 10.58
N GLY A 155 -2.65 -15.30 10.15
CA GLY A 155 -2.22 -15.41 8.76
C GLY A 155 -2.83 -14.31 7.88
N VAL A 156 -3.01 -13.11 8.42
CA VAL A 156 -3.57 -11.95 7.72
C VAL A 156 -2.47 -10.94 7.46
N VAL A 157 -2.44 -10.36 6.25
CA VAL A 157 -1.55 -9.23 5.93
C VAL A 157 -2.32 -8.12 5.23
N PHE A 158 -2.17 -6.89 5.72
CA PHE A 158 -2.63 -5.66 5.09
C PHE A 158 -1.45 -5.08 4.30
N VAL A 159 -1.60 -4.93 2.99
CA VAL A 159 -0.47 -4.68 2.10
C VAL A 159 -0.47 -3.28 1.45
N GLY A 160 -1.46 -2.44 1.78
CA GLY A 160 -1.60 -1.16 1.11
C GLY A 160 -1.70 -1.34 -0.41
N ASP A 161 -1.13 -0.42 -1.16
CA ASP A 161 -1.11 -0.42 -2.62
C ASP A 161 -0.02 -1.30 -3.24
N LEU A 162 0.71 -2.06 -2.41
CA LEU A 162 1.58 -3.10 -2.97
C LEU A 162 0.78 -4.13 -3.79
N ALA A 163 -0.49 -4.35 -3.45
CA ALA A 163 -1.42 -5.11 -4.28
C ALA A 163 -2.83 -4.52 -4.24
N VAL A 164 -3.53 -4.58 -5.37
CA VAL A 164 -4.94 -4.18 -5.51
C VAL A 164 -5.74 -5.33 -6.14
N ASN A 165 -7.02 -5.42 -5.81
CA ASN A 165 -7.92 -6.47 -6.32
C ASN A 165 -9.26 -5.88 -6.79
N TRP A 166 -9.18 -4.87 -7.65
CA TRP A 166 -10.34 -4.20 -8.24
C TRP A 166 -10.11 -3.85 -9.72
N THR A 167 -11.14 -3.33 -10.39
CA THR A 167 -11.09 -3.01 -11.81
C THR A 167 -10.63 -1.58 -12.15
N HIS A 168 -10.20 -0.82 -11.14
CA HIS A 168 -9.89 0.60 -11.28
C HIS A 168 -8.39 0.89 -11.40
N GLY A 169 -7.57 -0.16 -11.54
CA GLY A 169 -6.12 -0.03 -11.65
C GLY A 169 -5.41 0.28 -10.33
N ASN A 170 -4.11 0.49 -10.43
CA ASN A 170 -3.25 0.93 -9.33
C ASN A 170 -2.38 2.07 -9.83
N ASN A 171 -2.02 3.01 -8.97
CA ASN A 171 -0.98 3.97 -9.29
C ASN A 171 0.38 3.26 -9.38
N VAL A 172 0.79 2.93 -10.59
CA VAL A 172 2.05 2.22 -10.87
C VAL A 172 3.17 3.13 -11.36
N SER A 173 2.97 4.46 -11.30
CA SER A 173 3.90 5.47 -11.84
C SER A 173 4.28 6.54 -10.81
N ASP A 174 4.15 6.25 -9.51
CA ASP A 174 4.58 7.19 -8.46
C ASP A 174 6.00 7.70 -8.69
N GLN A 175 6.25 8.93 -8.26
CA GLN A 175 7.53 9.61 -8.46
C GLN A 175 8.72 8.84 -7.89
N ASP A 176 8.54 8.11 -6.81
CA ASP A 176 9.58 7.31 -6.16
C ASP A 176 9.40 5.78 -6.36
N VAL A 177 8.58 5.36 -7.32
CA VAL A 177 8.36 3.95 -7.60
C VAL A 177 9.68 3.20 -7.89
N SER A 178 9.81 2.01 -7.32
CA SER A 178 10.86 1.05 -7.65
C SER A 178 10.25 -0.27 -8.12
N TYR A 179 10.20 -0.50 -9.42
CA TYR A 179 9.60 -1.73 -9.95
C TYR A 179 10.31 -2.99 -9.46
N ILE A 180 11.63 -2.97 -9.41
CA ILE A 180 12.42 -4.10 -8.88
C ILE A 180 12.24 -4.25 -7.37
N GLY A 181 12.17 -3.15 -6.64
CA GLY A 181 11.84 -3.15 -5.21
C GLY A 181 10.45 -3.72 -4.96
N TRP A 182 9.46 -3.32 -5.78
CA TRP A 182 8.08 -3.78 -5.67
C TRP A 182 7.94 -5.29 -5.93
N ILE A 183 8.57 -5.80 -7.01
CA ILE A 183 8.63 -7.24 -7.29
C ILE A 183 9.21 -8.00 -6.08
N ARG A 184 10.33 -7.51 -5.51
CA ARG A 184 10.96 -8.13 -4.34
C ARG A 184 10.10 -8.07 -3.09
N ALA A 185 9.42 -6.94 -2.84
CA ALA A 185 8.51 -6.80 -1.71
C ALA A 185 7.39 -7.84 -1.79
N LEU A 186 6.73 -7.96 -2.95
CA LEU A 186 5.67 -8.94 -3.19
C LEU A 186 6.16 -10.39 -3.05
N ASP A 187 7.34 -10.73 -3.59
CA ASP A 187 7.95 -12.04 -3.42
C ASP A 187 8.22 -12.36 -1.95
N ASN A 188 8.72 -11.41 -1.17
CA ASN A 188 9.01 -11.59 0.26
C ASN A 188 7.72 -11.74 1.08
N ILE A 189 6.69 -10.94 0.82
CA ILE A 189 5.40 -11.06 1.51
C ILE A 189 4.76 -12.42 1.17
N ALA A 190 4.86 -12.87 -0.08
CA ALA A 190 4.33 -14.16 -0.51
C ALA A 190 5.02 -15.40 0.12
N GLN A 191 6.17 -15.22 0.79
CA GLN A 191 6.84 -16.27 1.57
C GLN A 191 6.34 -16.37 3.02
N LEU A 192 5.61 -15.38 3.51
CA LEU A 192 4.97 -15.45 4.81
C LEU A 192 3.83 -16.49 4.79
N PRO A 193 3.52 -17.13 5.92
CA PRO A 193 2.39 -18.04 6.02
C PRO A 193 1.05 -17.30 6.04
N VAL A 194 0.74 -16.63 4.92
CA VAL A 194 -0.47 -15.81 4.73
C VAL A 194 -1.62 -16.66 4.22
N LYS A 195 -2.79 -16.48 4.83
CA LYS A 195 -4.08 -17.05 4.41
C LYS A 195 -4.96 -15.99 3.72
N THR A 196 -4.90 -14.77 4.23
CA THR A 196 -5.72 -13.65 3.75
C THR A 196 -4.82 -12.44 3.48
N VAL A 197 -4.89 -11.94 2.27
CA VAL A 197 -4.31 -10.66 1.85
C VAL A 197 -5.42 -9.63 1.81
N VAL A 198 -5.25 -8.54 2.55
CA VAL A 198 -6.13 -7.38 2.52
C VAL A 198 -5.43 -6.30 1.68
N PRO A 199 -5.83 -6.13 0.41
CA PRO A 199 -5.33 -5.03 -0.41
C PRO A 199 -5.95 -3.72 0.06
N ALA A 200 -5.33 -2.59 -0.25
CA ALA A 200 -5.96 -1.32 0.05
C ALA A 200 -7.21 -1.08 -0.81
N HIS A 201 -7.26 -1.63 -2.01
CA HIS A 201 -8.38 -1.42 -2.92
C HIS A 201 -8.93 -2.74 -3.44
N GLY A 202 -10.28 -2.86 -3.38
CA GLY A 202 -11.01 -3.99 -3.92
C GLY A 202 -11.19 -5.16 -2.96
N GLU A 203 -11.44 -6.33 -3.52
CA GLU A 203 -11.81 -7.53 -2.77
C GLU A 203 -10.61 -8.16 -2.05
N LEU A 204 -10.90 -8.88 -0.97
CA LEU A 204 -9.88 -9.71 -0.31
C LEU A 204 -9.25 -10.71 -1.29
N GLY A 205 -8.01 -11.06 -1.01
CA GLY A 205 -7.28 -12.07 -1.75
C GLY A 205 -6.53 -13.03 -0.84
N ASP A 206 -5.73 -13.85 -1.47
CA ASP A 206 -4.75 -14.73 -0.87
C ASP A 206 -3.35 -14.47 -1.47
N VAL A 207 -2.43 -15.38 -1.25
CA VAL A 207 -1.06 -15.27 -1.77
C VAL A 207 -1.00 -15.17 -3.30
N ASP A 208 -2.01 -15.68 -4.02
CA ASP A 208 -2.03 -15.60 -5.49
C ASP A 208 -2.32 -14.18 -5.98
N LEU A 209 -2.99 -13.33 -5.19
CA LEU A 209 -3.10 -11.90 -5.48
C LEU A 209 -1.71 -11.24 -5.56
N LEU A 210 -0.84 -11.52 -4.58
CA LEU A 210 0.53 -10.98 -4.54
C LEU A 210 1.35 -11.45 -5.74
N ARG A 211 1.22 -12.73 -6.10
CA ARG A 211 1.90 -13.33 -7.26
C ARG A 211 1.44 -12.71 -8.56
N ARG A 212 0.13 -12.53 -8.76
CA ARG A 212 -0.42 -11.88 -9.96
C ARG A 212 0.06 -10.44 -10.12
N GLN A 213 0.05 -9.66 -9.02
CA GLN A 213 0.59 -8.30 -9.03
C GLN A 213 2.08 -8.30 -9.39
N ARG A 214 2.86 -9.18 -8.79
CA ARG A 214 4.28 -9.33 -9.05
C ARG A 214 4.55 -9.72 -10.52
N ASP A 215 3.81 -10.71 -11.04
CA ASP A 215 4.00 -11.20 -12.42
C ASP A 215 3.66 -10.12 -13.44
N PHE A 216 2.61 -9.33 -13.20
CA PHE A 216 2.26 -8.18 -14.03
C PHE A 216 3.39 -7.16 -14.10
N ILE A 217 3.92 -6.72 -12.95
CA ILE A 217 4.99 -5.72 -12.91
C ILE A 217 6.26 -6.29 -13.57
N ALA A 218 6.60 -7.54 -13.29
CA ALA A 218 7.78 -8.21 -13.87
C ALA A 218 7.68 -8.35 -15.39
N ASP A 219 6.52 -8.75 -15.90
CA ASP A 219 6.29 -8.88 -17.34
C ASP A 219 6.44 -7.53 -18.05
N MET A 220 5.79 -6.51 -17.55
CA MET A 220 5.88 -5.16 -18.11
C MET A 220 7.29 -4.61 -18.06
N TRP A 221 7.96 -4.74 -16.91
CA TRP A 221 9.35 -4.32 -16.76
C TRP A 221 10.27 -4.99 -17.76
N ASN A 222 10.14 -6.30 -17.93
CA ASN A 222 10.94 -7.07 -18.89
C ASN A 222 10.67 -6.64 -20.34
N GLN A 223 9.42 -6.42 -20.72
CA GLN A 223 9.07 -5.96 -22.06
C GLN A 223 9.64 -4.57 -22.36
N VAL A 224 9.54 -3.63 -21.41
CA VAL A 224 10.13 -2.29 -21.53
C VAL A 224 11.65 -2.38 -21.67
N LYS A 225 12.33 -3.13 -20.79
CA LYS A 225 13.79 -3.30 -20.84
C LYS A 225 14.27 -3.93 -22.16
N GLN A 226 13.57 -4.92 -22.67
CA GLN A 226 13.88 -5.56 -23.97
C GLN A 226 13.68 -4.57 -25.12
N GLY A 227 12.61 -3.81 -25.10
CA GLY A 227 12.35 -2.80 -26.14
C GLY A 227 13.40 -1.70 -26.17
N LEU A 228 13.81 -1.19 -25.01
CA LEU A 228 14.87 -0.20 -24.90
C LEU A 228 16.23 -0.76 -25.38
N LYS A 229 16.58 -2.01 -25.04
CA LYS A 229 17.78 -2.70 -25.54
C LYS A 229 17.74 -2.88 -27.07
N ALA A 230 16.56 -3.01 -27.66
CA ALA A 230 16.34 -3.06 -29.11
C ALA A 230 16.35 -1.68 -29.79
N GLY A 231 16.60 -0.61 -29.04
CA GLY A 231 16.67 0.76 -29.56
C GLY A 231 15.32 1.45 -29.74
N LYS A 232 14.21 0.89 -29.21
CA LYS A 232 12.90 1.54 -29.27
C LYS A 232 12.83 2.72 -28.30
N SER A 233 12.16 3.78 -28.74
CA SER A 233 11.82 4.92 -27.87
C SER A 233 10.60 4.60 -26.99
N SER A 234 10.39 5.38 -25.91
CA SER A 234 9.18 5.30 -25.08
C SER A 234 7.91 5.43 -25.91
N ALA A 235 7.87 6.35 -26.87
CA ALA A 235 6.73 6.56 -27.76
C ALA A 235 6.42 5.35 -28.65
N GLU A 236 7.43 4.59 -29.07
CA GLU A 236 7.24 3.34 -29.81
C GLU A 236 6.78 2.21 -28.91
N LEU A 237 7.29 2.15 -27.67
CA LEU A 237 6.87 1.15 -26.68
C LEU A 237 5.40 1.35 -26.28
N LYS A 238 4.96 2.56 -26.03
CA LYS A 238 3.55 2.89 -25.75
C LYS A 238 2.59 2.35 -26.85
N LYS A 239 3.03 2.34 -28.11
CA LYS A 239 2.23 1.84 -29.24
C LYS A 239 2.30 0.34 -29.47
N THR A 240 3.35 -0.31 -28.98
CA THR A 240 3.67 -1.70 -29.36
C THR A 240 3.57 -2.70 -28.21
N LEU A 241 3.67 -2.25 -26.96
CA LEU A 241 3.51 -3.14 -25.81
C LEU A 241 2.04 -3.40 -25.57
N GLN A 242 1.73 -4.67 -25.37
CA GLN A 242 0.41 -5.13 -24.98
C GLN A 242 0.50 -5.73 -23.59
N PHE A 243 -0.41 -5.32 -22.71
CA PHE A 243 -0.53 -5.93 -21.41
C PHE A 243 -1.02 -7.35 -21.52
N THR A 244 -0.26 -8.29 -21.00
CA THR A 244 -0.79 -9.60 -20.69
C THR A 244 -1.74 -9.43 -19.51
N PRO A 245 -3.01 -9.85 -19.60
CA PRO A 245 -3.97 -9.67 -18.50
C PRO A 245 -3.65 -10.62 -17.34
N HIS A 246 -2.69 -10.23 -16.50
CA HIS A 246 -2.42 -10.89 -15.21
C HIS A 246 -3.43 -10.48 -14.14
N GLY A 247 -4.50 -9.83 -14.50
CA GLY A 247 -5.45 -9.18 -13.63
C GLY A 247 -5.48 -7.68 -13.88
N ILE A 248 -6.21 -6.96 -13.10
CA ILE A 248 -6.68 -5.61 -13.36
C ILE A 248 -5.71 -4.62 -12.68
N PHE A 249 -4.66 -4.21 -13.39
CA PHE A 249 -3.65 -3.33 -12.79
C PHE A 249 -3.47 -2.00 -13.52
N ALA A 250 -4.07 -1.85 -14.70
CA ALA A 250 -4.19 -0.56 -15.36
C ALA A 250 -5.66 -0.35 -15.75
N ARG A 251 -6.21 0.80 -15.40
CA ARG A 251 -7.62 1.13 -15.58
C ARG A 251 -7.94 1.40 -17.05
N ASP A 252 -7.03 2.05 -17.74
CA ASP A 252 -7.21 2.47 -19.13
C ASP A 252 -5.87 2.59 -19.88
N GLU A 253 -5.96 2.99 -21.16
CA GLU A 253 -4.82 3.18 -22.04
C GLU A 253 -3.85 4.23 -21.52
N ARG A 254 -4.34 5.30 -20.91
CA ARG A 254 -3.50 6.38 -20.36
C ARG A 254 -2.65 5.91 -19.18
N GLU A 255 -3.22 5.21 -18.22
CA GLU A 255 -2.46 4.63 -17.10
C GLU A 255 -1.39 3.66 -17.60
N THR A 256 -1.71 2.91 -18.64
CA THR A 256 -0.76 2.04 -19.34
C THR A 256 0.40 2.83 -19.91
N GLU A 257 0.12 3.94 -20.60
CA GLU A 257 1.14 4.80 -21.18
C GLU A 257 2.00 5.48 -20.13
N ASP A 258 1.40 5.97 -19.04
CA ASP A 258 2.09 6.60 -17.92
C ASP A 258 3.04 5.59 -17.23
N MET A 259 2.60 4.35 -17.05
CA MET A 259 3.45 3.27 -16.51
C MET A 259 4.62 2.95 -17.43
N ILE A 260 4.40 2.83 -18.75
CA ILE A 260 5.49 2.56 -19.71
C ILE A 260 6.50 3.71 -19.68
N GLU A 261 6.05 4.96 -19.60
CA GLU A 261 6.93 6.12 -19.50
C GLU A 261 7.77 6.10 -18.24
N SER A 262 7.13 5.90 -17.10
CA SER A 262 7.81 5.76 -15.81
C SER A 262 8.81 4.60 -15.82
N MET A 263 8.45 3.44 -16.38
CA MET A 263 9.36 2.30 -16.54
C MET A 263 10.55 2.63 -17.45
N CYS A 264 10.37 3.36 -18.54
CA CYS A 264 11.46 3.80 -19.42
C CYS A 264 12.45 4.71 -18.69
N GLU A 265 11.96 5.65 -17.89
CA GLU A 265 12.79 6.53 -17.07
C GLU A 265 13.58 5.73 -16.03
N ARG A 266 12.93 4.84 -15.30
CA ARG A 266 13.54 4.02 -14.25
C ARG A 266 14.50 2.97 -14.81
N ALA A 267 14.30 2.53 -16.06
CA ALA A 267 15.15 1.54 -16.70
C ALA A 267 16.64 1.96 -16.82
N GLN A 268 16.91 3.24 -16.74
CA GLN A 268 18.29 3.77 -16.75
C GLN A 268 19.02 3.57 -15.41
N THR A 269 18.28 3.50 -14.30
CA THR A 269 18.83 3.47 -12.94
C THR A 269 18.54 2.18 -12.19
N GLN A 270 17.48 1.47 -12.55
CA GLN A 270 17.11 0.21 -11.91
C GLN A 270 17.63 -1.01 -12.69
N PRO A 271 18.05 -2.08 -11.96
CA PRO A 271 18.63 -3.27 -12.60
C PRO A 271 17.61 -4.06 -13.42
N ASP A 272 18.10 -5.05 -14.18
CA ASP A 272 17.26 -6.03 -14.82
C ASP A 272 16.67 -6.99 -13.78
N TRP A 273 15.43 -7.44 -14.00
CA TRP A 273 14.83 -8.52 -13.23
C TRP A 273 15.24 -9.87 -13.83
N ASN A 274 15.83 -10.74 -13.02
CA ASN A 274 16.35 -12.04 -13.46
C ASN A 274 15.47 -13.23 -13.06
N GLY A 275 14.23 -13.01 -12.59
CA GLY A 275 13.25 -14.05 -12.33
C GLY A 275 13.46 -14.90 -11.06
N GLY A 276 14.36 -14.53 -10.18
CA GLY A 276 14.54 -15.19 -8.87
C GLY A 276 13.66 -14.58 -7.78
N PRO A 277 13.29 -15.32 -6.72
CA PRO A 277 12.71 -14.74 -5.54
C PRO A 277 13.65 -13.69 -4.93
N GLY A 278 13.10 -12.66 -4.30
CA GLY A 278 13.90 -11.64 -3.64
C GLY A 278 14.84 -12.25 -2.60
N ASP A 279 16.11 -11.79 -2.53
CA ASP A 279 17.05 -12.27 -1.53
C ASP A 279 16.63 -11.76 -0.13
N PRO A 280 16.20 -12.64 0.79
CA PRO A 280 15.73 -12.23 2.12
C PRO A 280 16.84 -11.56 2.97
N LYS A 281 18.10 -11.63 2.55
CA LYS A 281 19.23 -10.99 3.24
C LYS A 281 19.35 -9.48 3.00
N GLN A 282 18.57 -8.90 2.08
CA GLN A 282 18.57 -7.46 1.84
C GLN A 282 17.59 -6.68 2.71
N VAL A 283 16.79 -7.34 3.53
CA VAL A 283 15.89 -6.72 4.52
C VAL A 283 16.59 -6.36 5.83
N SER A 284 17.87 -6.71 5.97
CA SER A 284 18.69 -6.50 7.18
C SER A 284 19.96 -5.67 6.90
N ARG A 285 19.80 -4.46 6.31
CA ARG A 285 20.85 -3.41 6.40
C ARG A 285 20.22 -2.03 6.40
#